data_ba77f8ef651f9ed6262b73fd7c16868c
#
_entry.id   ba77f8ef651f9ed6262b73fd7c16868c
#
_cell.length_a   1.000
_cell.length_b   1.000
_cell.length_c   1.000
_cell.angle_alpha   90.00
_cell.angle_beta   90.00
_cell.angle_gamma   90.00
#
_symmetry.space_group_name_H-M   'P 1'
#
loop_
_entity.id
_entity.type
_entity.pdbx_description
1 polymer ?
#
loop_
_entity_poly.entity_id
_entity_poly.type
_entity_poly.pdbx_seq_one_letter_code
_entity_poly.pdbx_strand_id
1 'polypeptide(L)'
;MSELTLDEMAPRILIVEDEPKLGQLLIDYLRASGYAPTLIAHGDLVLSYVRQTPPDLILLDLMLPGTDGLTLCREICRFSDIPVIMVTAKIEEIDRLLGLELGADDYICKPYSPREVVARVKTVLRRYKRTQSILAEGEASRLVIDESRFQASWHGSVLDLTPAEFRLLKTLSSEPGKVFSREMLLNHLYDDYRVVTDRTIDTHIKNLRRKLEALDSEPSFIRAVYGMGYRWEADISTIV
;
A
#
# COMPACT_ATOMS: atom_id res chain seq x y z
N MET A 1 27.54 -26.45 3.55
CA MET A 1 26.60 -25.64 2.77
C MET A 1 25.25 -26.26 2.99
N SER A 2 24.46 -25.64 3.89
CA SER A 2 23.10 -26.14 4.22
C SER A 2 22.20 -25.75 3.07
N GLU A 3 21.56 -26.74 2.43
CA GLU A 3 20.47 -26.50 1.49
C GLU A 3 19.34 -25.82 2.27
N LEU A 4 19.12 -24.52 2.02
CA LEU A 4 17.92 -23.80 2.46
C LEU A 4 16.72 -24.51 1.84
N THR A 5 15.83 -25.00 2.66
CA THR A 5 14.60 -25.65 2.20
C THR A 5 13.74 -24.63 1.42
N LEU A 6 12.98 -25.09 0.42
CA LEU A 6 12.10 -24.24 -0.40
C LEU A 6 11.13 -23.38 0.43
N ASP A 7 10.84 -23.79 1.67
CA ASP A 7 10.00 -23.07 2.62
C ASP A 7 10.68 -21.81 3.21
N GLU A 8 12.01 -21.76 3.28
CA GLU A 8 12.75 -20.60 3.82
C GLU A 8 12.85 -19.45 2.82
N MET A 9 12.58 -19.70 1.53
CA MET A 9 12.57 -18.68 0.46
C MET A 9 11.16 -18.22 0.08
N ALA A 10 10.09 -18.88 0.55
CA ALA A 10 8.72 -18.55 0.22
C ALA A 10 8.27 -17.27 0.97
N PRO A 11 7.63 -16.30 0.29
CA PRO A 11 7.13 -15.11 0.97
C PRO A 11 6.12 -15.47 2.07
N ARG A 12 6.34 -14.91 3.26
CA ARG A 12 5.52 -15.16 4.46
C ARG A 12 4.29 -14.28 4.45
N ILE A 13 3.12 -14.88 4.47
CA ILE A 13 1.84 -14.20 4.48
C ILE A 13 1.16 -14.38 5.84
N LEU A 14 0.95 -13.29 6.56
CA LEU A 14 0.13 -13.34 7.76
C LEU A 14 -1.34 -13.20 7.38
N ILE A 15 -2.15 -14.18 7.74
CA ILE A 15 -3.60 -14.16 7.62
C ILE A 15 -4.16 -13.87 9.01
N VAL A 16 -4.96 -12.81 9.12
CA VAL A 16 -5.66 -12.46 10.36
C VAL A 16 -7.17 -12.59 10.07
N GLU A 17 -7.75 -13.70 10.50
CA GLU A 17 -9.13 -14.11 10.21
C GLU A 17 -9.63 -15.00 11.34
N ASP A 18 -10.77 -14.67 11.92
CA ASP A 18 -11.34 -15.39 13.06
C ASP A 18 -12.25 -16.57 12.65
N GLU A 19 -12.70 -16.62 11.39
CA GLU A 19 -13.47 -17.73 10.88
C GLU A 19 -12.54 -18.90 10.46
N PRO A 20 -12.52 -20.07 11.19
CA PRO A 20 -11.54 -21.12 10.96
C PRO A 20 -11.60 -21.72 9.56
N LYS A 21 -12.81 -21.86 8.99
CA LYS A 21 -13.01 -22.42 7.64
C LYS A 21 -12.42 -21.52 6.57
N LEU A 22 -12.62 -20.22 6.71
CA LEU A 22 -12.13 -19.22 5.77
C LEU A 22 -10.61 -19.09 5.88
N GLY A 23 -10.09 -19.04 7.10
CA GLY A 23 -8.64 -19.02 7.35
C GLY A 23 -7.94 -20.25 6.77
N GLN A 24 -8.50 -21.47 6.97
CA GLN A 24 -7.95 -22.70 6.40
C GLN A 24 -7.97 -22.68 4.87
N LEU A 25 -9.07 -22.23 4.29
CA LEU A 25 -9.20 -22.10 2.82
C LEU A 25 -8.12 -21.16 2.24
N LEU A 26 -7.88 -20.03 2.87
CA LEU A 26 -6.81 -19.10 2.46
C LEU A 26 -5.43 -19.73 2.59
N ILE A 27 -5.15 -20.45 3.68
CA ILE A 27 -3.90 -21.21 3.86
C ILE A 27 -3.67 -22.14 2.68
N ASP A 28 -4.66 -22.94 2.32
CA ASP A 28 -4.53 -23.97 1.28
C ASP A 28 -4.23 -23.33 -0.10
N TYR A 29 -4.95 -22.26 -0.46
CA TYR A 29 -4.73 -21.56 -1.72
C TYR A 29 -3.39 -20.82 -1.80
N LEU A 30 -2.96 -20.19 -0.69
CA LEU A 30 -1.68 -19.50 -0.63
C LEU A 30 -0.51 -20.48 -0.66
N ARG A 31 -0.57 -21.61 0.06
CA ARG A 31 0.45 -22.68 -0.02
C ARG A 31 0.55 -23.26 -1.42
N ALA A 32 -0.59 -23.56 -2.05
CA ALA A 32 -0.63 -24.05 -3.43
C ALA A 32 -0.02 -23.04 -4.44
N SER A 33 0.06 -21.78 -4.05
CA SER A 33 0.64 -20.69 -4.85
C SER A 33 2.09 -20.36 -4.49
N GLY A 34 2.74 -21.16 -3.62
CA GLY A 34 4.14 -21.02 -3.25
C GLY A 34 4.42 -19.98 -2.17
N TYR A 35 3.44 -19.66 -1.31
CA TYR A 35 3.60 -18.79 -0.14
C TYR A 35 3.70 -19.59 1.15
N ALA A 36 4.25 -18.97 2.19
CA ALA A 36 4.31 -19.51 3.55
C ALA A 36 3.27 -18.78 4.45
N PRO A 37 1.99 -19.23 4.48
CA PRO A 37 0.95 -18.58 5.26
C PRO A 37 0.99 -18.98 6.72
N THR A 38 0.75 -18.01 7.61
CA THR A 38 0.48 -18.20 9.04
C THR A 38 -0.88 -17.58 9.37
N LEU A 39 -1.69 -18.26 10.18
CA LEU A 39 -3.02 -17.78 10.58
C LEU A 39 -2.99 -17.33 12.05
N ILE A 40 -3.55 -16.15 12.30
CA ILE A 40 -3.88 -15.64 13.64
C ILE A 40 -5.36 -15.32 13.66
N ALA A 41 -6.08 -15.88 14.65
CA ALA A 41 -7.52 -15.72 14.77
C ALA A 41 -7.96 -14.64 15.78
N HIS A 42 -7.05 -13.94 16.41
CA HIS A 42 -7.35 -12.97 17.48
C HIS A 42 -6.49 -11.72 17.34
N GLY A 43 -7.13 -10.53 17.30
CA GLY A 43 -6.45 -9.27 17.06
C GLY A 43 -5.34 -8.94 18.05
N ASP A 44 -5.50 -9.27 19.34
CA ASP A 44 -4.53 -8.95 20.39
C ASP A 44 -3.15 -9.61 20.18
N LEU A 45 -3.09 -10.67 19.40
CA LEU A 45 -1.83 -11.39 19.13
C LEU A 45 -1.05 -10.82 17.94
N VAL A 46 -1.69 -10.02 17.10
CA VAL A 46 -1.15 -9.60 15.80
C VAL A 46 0.08 -8.71 15.95
N LEU A 47 0.00 -7.65 16.73
CA LEU A 47 1.10 -6.68 16.86
C LEU A 47 2.37 -7.31 17.43
N SER A 48 2.22 -8.19 18.43
CA SER A 48 3.36 -8.91 19.01
C SER A 48 4.00 -9.87 18.00
N TYR A 49 3.19 -10.58 17.24
CA TYR A 49 3.66 -11.47 16.17
C TYR A 49 4.40 -10.68 15.06
N VAL A 50 3.82 -9.61 14.55
CA VAL A 50 4.42 -8.80 13.48
C VAL A 50 5.78 -8.23 13.89
N ARG A 51 5.93 -7.83 15.17
CA ARG A 51 7.21 -7.32 15.68
C ARG A 51 8.29 -8.41 15.84
N GLN A 52 7.90 -9.63 16.21
CA GLN A 52 8.83 -10.74 16.42
C GLN A 52 9.17 -11.47 15.14
N THR A 53 8.20 -11.61 14.24
CA THR A 53 8.31 -12.39 13.00
C THR A 53 7.65 -11.60 11.86
N PRO A 54 8.30 -10.54 11.36
CA PRO A 54 7.72 -9.69 10.34
C PRO A 54 7.33 -10.49 9.09
N PRO A 55 6.05 -10.50 8.65
CA PRO A 55 5.65 -11.13 7.40
C PRO A 55 5.99 -10.23 6.20
N ASP A 56 5.96 -10.80 4.98
CA ASP A 56 6.12 -10.04 3.74
C ASP A 56 4.82 -9.35 3.30
N LEU A 57 3.66 -9.79 3.81
CA LEU A 57 2.35 -9.20 3.58
C LEU A 57 1.34 -9.67 4.65
N ILE A 58 0.38 -8.82 4.97
CA ILE A 58 -0.71 -9.11 5.91
C ILE A 58 -2.05 -9.06 5.16
N LEU A 59 -2.83 -10.16 5.26
CA LEU A 59 -4.26 -10.18 4.96
C LEU A 59 -5.00 -9.96 6.27
N LEU A 60 -5.74 -8.87 6.40
CA LEU A 60 -6.31 -8.42 7.68
C LEU A 60 -7.83 -8.29 7.57
N ASP A 61 -8.56 -9.16 8.27
CA ASP A 61 -10.00 -8.95 8.47
C ASP A 61 -10.21 -7.74 9.40
N LEU A 62 -11.26 -7.02 9.13
CA LEU A 62 -11.67 -5.87 9.96
C LEU A 62 -12.48 -6.31 11.18
N MET A 63 -13.25 -7.39 11.06
CA MET A 63 -14.16 -7.87 12.10
C MET A 63 -13.50 -8.97 12.93
N LEU A 64 -12.55 -8.59 13.78
CA LEU A 64 -11.79 -9.51 14.61
C LEU A 64 -12.21 -9.45 16.08
N PRO A 65 -12.15 -10.56 16.82
CA PRO A 65 -12.24 -10.55 18.26
C PRO A 65 -10.98 -9.92 18.88
N GLY A 66 -11.17 -9.17 19.98
CA GLY A 66 -10.11 -8.42 20.64
C GLY A 66 -9.87 -7.08 19.95
N THR A 67 -8.63 -6.80 19.56
CA THR A 67 -8.30 -5.57 18.83
C THR A 67 -8.82 -5.64 17.40
N ASP A 68 -9.64 -4.67 17.00
CA ASP A 68 -10.25 -4.60 15.66
C ASP A 68 -9.20 -4.36 14.55
N GLY A 69 -9.54 -4.80 13.33
CA GLY A 69 -8.60 -4.76 12.19
C GLY A 69 -8.19 -3.33 11.78
N LEU A 70 -9.01 -2.32 12.03
CA LEU A 70 -8.67 -0.93 11.71
C LEU A 70 -7.60 -0.38 12.62
N THR A 71 -7.76 -0.63 13.90
CA THR A 71 -6.77 -0.26 14.92
C THR A 71 -5.46 -0.98 14.64
N LEU A 72 -5.52 -2.28 14.29
CA LEU A 72 -4.34 -3.05 13.90
C LEU A 72 -3.64 -2.47 12.67
N CYS A 73 -4.38 -2.18 11.61
CA CYS A 73 -3.81 -1.60 10.39
C CYS A 73 -3.08 -0.29 10.70
N ARG A 74 -3.72 0.61 11.43
CA ARG A 74 -3.13 1.90 11.83
C ARG A 74 -1.85 1.73 12.63
N GLU A 75 -1.86 0.83 13.61
CA GLU A 75 -0.69 0.59 14.44
C GLU A 75 0.46 -0.05 13.64
N ILE A 76 0.17 -1.03 12.78
CA ILE A 76 1.17 -1.69 11.91
C ILE A 76 1.81 -0.65 10.99
N CYS A 77 1.02 0.16 10.28
CA CYS A 77 1.51 1.19 9.36
C CYS A 77 2.30 2.33 10.05
N ARG A 78 2.24 2.44 11.38
CA ARG A 78 3.07 3.40 12.13
C ARG A 78 4.50 2.94 12.33
N PHE A 79 4.75 1.65 12.47
CA PHE A 79 6.07 1.13 12.82
C PHE A 79 6.66 0.23 11.74
N SER A 80 5.93 -0.10 10.69
CA SER A 80 6.42 -0.97 9.61
C SER A 80 5.85 -0.56 8.25
N ASP A 81 6.59 -0.92 7.21
CA ASP A 81 6.19 -0.74 5.80
C ASP A 81 5.63 -2.05 5.21
N ILE A 82 5.27 -3.01 6.06
CA ILE A 82 4.69 -4.28 5.62
C ILE A 82 3.35 -4.01 4.93
N PRO A 83 3.16 -4.47 3.67
CA PRO A 83 1.92 -4.24 2.96
C PRO A 83 0.73 -4.94 3.62
N VAL A 84 -0.36 -4.20 3.74
CA VAL A 84 -1.61 -4.67 4.34
C VAL A 84 -2.72 -4.67 3.30
N ILE A 85 -3.32 -5.84 3.07
CA ILE A 85 -4.56 -5.99 2.31
C ILE A 85 -5.70 -6.18 3.32
N MET A 86 -6.62 -5.24 3.38
CA MET A 86 -7.79 -5.36 4.23
C MET A 86 -8.84 -6.26 3.60
N VAL A 87 -9.49 -7.08 4.42
CA VAL A 87 -10.60 -7.95 4.03
C VAL A 87 -11.84 -7.54 4.82
N THR A 88 -12.99 -7.32 4.16
CA THR A 88 -14.18 -6.82 4.86
C THR A 88 -15.48 -7.23 4.19
N ALA A 89 -16.53 -7.40 5.01
CA ALA A 89 -17.89 -7.67 4.54
C ALA A 89 -18.68 -6.39 4.18
N LYS A 90 -18.22 -5.20 4.57
CA LYS A 90 -19.00 -3.96 4.45
C LYS A 90 -18.31 -2.94 3.55
N ILE A 91 -18.91 -2.67 2.40
CA ILE A 91 -18.49 -1.63 1.45
C ILE A 91 -18.57 -0.24 2.11
N GLU A 92 -19.63 0.06 2.85
CA GLU A 92 -19.83 1.34 3.54
C GLU A 92 -18.77 1.63 4.64
N GLU A 93 -18.23 0.58 5.28
CA GLU A 93 -17.10 0.72 6.19
C GLU A 93 -15.82 1.05 5.44
N ILE A 94 -15.60 0.46 4.27
CA ILE A 94 -14.44 0.80 3.41
C ILE A 94 -14.47 2.29 3.04
N ASP A 95 -15.61 2.84 2.66
CA ASP A 95 -15.72 4.26 2.31
C ASP A 95 -15.41 5.20 3.50
N ARG A 96 -15.80 4.78 4.71
CA ARG A 96 -15.42 5.49 5.95
C ARG A 96 -13.95 5.29 6.31
N LEU A 97 -13.33 4.17 5.90
CA LEU A 97 -12.00 3.74 6.28
C LEU A 97 -10.92 4.19 5.31
N LEU A 98 -11.21 4.24 4.02
CA LEU A 98 -10.36 4.87 3.02
C LEU A 98 -10.30 6.40 3.22
N GLY A 99 -11.34 6.98 3.84
CA GLY A 99 -11.32 8.35 4.33
C GLY A 99 -10.51 8.58 5.61
N LEU A 100 -10.11 7.54 6.33
CA LEU A 100 -9.42 7.60 7.60
C LEU A 100 -8.00 7.02 7.50
N GLU A 101 -7.03 7.78 7.03
CA GLU A 101 -5.58 7.72 7.34
C GLU A 101 -4.93 6.32 7.60
N LEU A 102 -5.43 5.20 7.05
CA LEU A 102 -5.02 3.88 7.50
C LEU A 102 -3.80 3.29 6.80
N GLY A 103 -3.45 3.79 5.62
CA GLY A 103 -2.24 3.36 4.91
C GLY A 103 -2.28 1.93 4.32
N ALA A 104 -3.44 1.28 4.24
CA ALA A 104 -3.57 -0.03 3.60
C ALA A 104 -3.28 0.04 2.10
N ASP A 105 -2.66 -1.03 1.55
CA ASP A 105 -2.21 -1.08 0.15
C ASP A 105 -3.30 -1.54 -0.81
N ASP A 106 -4.23 -2.38 -0.35
CA ASP A 106 -5.39 -2.85 -1.12
C ASP A 106 -6.50 -3.30 -0.16
N TYR A 107 -7.68 -3.58 -0.70
CA TYR A 107 -8.78 -4.17 0.05
C TYR A 107 -9.58 -5.17 -0.78
N ILE A 108 -10.24 -6.10 -0.09
CA ILE A 108 -11.05 -7.17 -0.68
C ILE A 108 -12.39 -7.21 0.02
N CYS A 109 -13.47 -7.12 -0.75
CA CYS A 109 -14.82 -7.24 -0.21
C CYS A 109 -15.24 -8.70 -0.12
N LYS A 110 -15.79 -9.12 1.02
CA LYS A 110 -16.50 -10.39 1.17
C LYS A 110 -17.91 -10.27 0.52
N PRO A 111 -18.38 -11.26 -0.25
CA PRO A 111 -17.74 -12.53 -0.56
C PRO A 111 -16.71 -12.41 -1.70
N TYR A 112 -15.58 -13.08 -1.57
CA TYR A 112 -14.51 -13.08 -2.56
C TYR A 112 -14.14 -14.50 -3.00
N SER A 113 -13.49 -14.62 -4.14
CA SER A 113 -12.87 -15.86 -4.56
C SER A 113 -11.47 -15.98 -3.94
N PRO A 114 -11.05 -17.15 -3.38
CA PRO A 114 -9.68 -17.35 -2.92
C PRO A 114 -8.63 -17.08 -4.00
N ARG A 115 -8.96 -17.32 -5.27
CA ARG A 115 -8.10 -16.99 -6.42
C ARG A 115 -7.90 -15.48 -6.58
N GLU A 116 -8.91 -14.68 -6.28
CA GLU A 116 -8.78 -13.22 -6.26
C GLU A 116 -7.80 -12.79 -5.18
N VAL A 117 -7.90 -13.34 -3.97
CA VAL A 117 -6.96 -13.04 -2.88
C VAL A 117 -5.53 -13.34 -3.30
N VAL A 118 -5.26 -14.53 -3.86
CA VAL A 118 -3.93 -14.90 -4.36
C VAL A 118 -3.43 -13.93 -5.45
N ALA A 119 -4.29 -13.54 -6.38
CA ALA A 119 -3.90 -12.58 -7.44
C ALA A 119 -3.52 -11.21 -6.88
N ARG A 120 -4.25 -10.72 -5.87
CA ARG A 120 -3.96 -9.46 -5.18
C ARG A 120 -2.67 -9.54 -4.35
N VAL A 121 -2.49 -10.60 -3.56
CA VAL A 121 -1.24 -10.88 -2.83
C VAL A 121 -0.05 -10.87 -3.79
N LYS A 122 -0.13 -11.61 -4.90
CA LYS A 122 0.92 -11.63 -5.92
C LYS A 122 1.22 -10.23 -6.48
N THR A 123 0.18 -9.43 -6.72
CA THR A 123 0.33 -8.09 -7.27
C THR A 123 1.00 -7.14 -6.27
N VAL A 124 0.55 -7.15 -5.02
CA VAL A 124 1.11 -6.31 -3.95
C VAL A 124 2.56 -6.70 -3.67
N LEU A 125 2.85 -7.98 -3.45
CA LEU A 125 4.23 -8.45 -3.21
C LEU A 125 5.19 -8.16 -4.36
N ARG A 126 4.74 -8.28 -5.61
CA ARG A 126 5.57 -7.94 -6.77
C ARG A 126 5.97 -6.46 -6.75
N ARG A 127 5.07 -5.58 -6.34
CA ARG A 127 5.34 -4.14 -6.19
C ARG A 127 6.39 -3.91 -5.11
N TYR A 128 6.24 -4.53 -3.95
CA TYR A 128 7.17 -4.40 -2.82
C TYR A 128 8.59 -4.95 -3.10
N LYS A 129 8.70 -6.14 -3.69
CA LYS A 129 10.02 -6.72 -4.04
C LYS A 129 10.79 -5.89 -5.05
N ARG A 130 10.09 -5.17 -5.94
CA ARG A 130 10.71 -4.27 -6.91
C ARG A 130 11.30 -3.02 -6.28
N THR A 131 10.76 -2.56 -5.15
CA THR A 131 11.25 -1.38 -4.44
C THR A 131 12.64 -1.62 -3.81
N GLN A 132 12.94 -2.84 -3.40
CA GLN A 132 14.23 -3.17 -2.74
C GLN A 132 15.43 -3.34 -3.68
N SER A 133 15.24 -3.55 -4.99
CA SER A 133 16.34 -3.94 -5.90
C SER A 133 17.06 -2.78 -6.61
N ILE A 134 16.74 -1.51 -6.32
CA ILE A 134 17.25 -0.37 -7.10
C ILE A 134 18.12 0.59 -6.27
N LEU A 135 18.81 0.10 -5.27
CA LEU A 135 19.81 0.88 -4.52
C LEU A 135 21.17 1.04 -5.24
N ALA A 136 21.23 0.80 -6.54
CA ALA A 136 22.46 0.98 -7.30
C ALA A 136 22.16 1.60 -8.66
N GLU A 137 22.69 2.79 -8.86
CA GLU A 137 22.99 3.54 -10.07
C GLU A 137 22.23 4.85 -10.33
N GLY A 138 22.94 5.95 -10.11
CA GLY A 138 23.19 7.05 -11.05
C GLY A 138 22.29 8.26 -11.09
N GLU A 139 22.88 9.34 -10.61
CA GLU A 139 22.82 10.76 -11.04
C GLU A 139 21.48 11.48 -11.30
N ALA A 140 21.21 12.41 -10.42
CA ALA A 140 20.98 13.88 -10.61
C ALA A 140 19.74 14.39 -11.33
N SER A 141 18.64 13.68 -11.47
CA SER A 141 17.35 14.36 -11.61
C SER A 141 16.58 14.32 -10.28
N ARG A 142 15.98 15.47 -9.90
CA ARG A 142 15.29 15.58 -8.61
C ARG A 142 14.21 14.51 -8.44
N LEU A 143 13.36 14.30 -9.45
CA LEU A 143 12.32 13.27 -9.46
C LEU A 143 12.49 12.35 -10.69
N VAL A 144 12.67 11.08 -10.45
CA VAL A 144 12.64 10.04 -11.50
C VAL A 144 11.45 9.11 -11.23
N ILE A 145 10.63 8.86 -12.27
CA ILE A 145 9.50 7.96 -12.21
C ILE A 145 9.73 6.80 -13.17
N ASP A 146 9.90 5.61 -12.64
CA ASP A 146 9.97 4.37 -13.43
C ASP A 146 8.62 3.65 -13.41
N GLU A 147 7.83 3.85 -14.46
CA GLU A 147 6.52 3.21 -14.59
C GLU A 147 6.61 1.69 -14.70
N SER A 148 7.65 1.21 -15.39
CA SER A 148 7.85 -0.22 -15.58
C SER A 148 8.11 -0.93 -14.26
N ARG A 149 8.69 -0.20 -13.32
CA ARG A 149 9.06 -0.66 -11.99
C ARG A 149 8.13 -0.17 -10.89
N PHE A 150 7.13 0.66 -11.22
CA PHE A 150 6.26 1.32 -10.23
C PHE A 150 7.05 2.00 -9.10
N GLN A 151 8.15 2.64 -9.46
CA GLN A 151 9.08 3.22 -8.52
C GLN A 151 9.32 4.69 -8.84
N ALA A 152 9.48 5.48 -7.80
CA ALA A 152 9.93 6.84 -7.90
C ALA A 152 11.16 7.05 -7.00
N SER A 153 12.09 7.89 -7.43
CA SER A 153 13.21 8.33 -6.62
C SER A 153 13.29 9.85 -6.63
N TRP A 154 13.75 10.40 -5.51
CA TRP A 154 13.98 11.82 -5.29
C TRP A 154 15.44 12.05 -4.96
N HIS A 155 16.16 12.83 -5.78
CA HIS A 155 17.61 13.01 -5.66
C HIS A 155 18.41 11.70 -5.54
N GLY A 156 18.02 10.70 -6.31
CA GLY A 156 18.64 9.36 -6.26
C GLY A 156 18.20 8.49 -5.07
N SER A 157 17.47 9.03 -4.11
CA SER A 157 16.88 8.27 -3.00
C SER A 157 15.52 7.72 -3.39
N VAL A 158 15.34 6.41 -3.25
CA VAL A 158 14.07 5.76 -3.58
C VAL A 158 12.99 6.18 -2.60
N LEU A 159 11.83 6.59 -3.14
CA LEU A 159 10.63 6.89 -2.38
C LEU A 159 9.88 5.60 -2.09
N ASP A 160 9.68 5.29 -0.82
CA ASP A 160 8.84 4.18 -0.41
C ASP A 160 7.35 4.58 -0.51
N LEU A 161 6.76 4.34 -1.69
CA LEU A 161 5.40 4.75 -2.02
C LEU A 161 4.46 3.56 -2.08
N THR A 162 3.29 3.72 -1.48
CA THR A 162 2.18 2.82 -1.78
C THR A 162 1.77 2.97 -3.25
N PRO A 163 1.07 1.99 -3.84
CA PRO A 163 0.60 2.08 -5.22
C PRO A 163 -0.27 3.31 -5.50
N ALA A 164 -1.10 3.70 -4.54
CA ALA A 164 -1.93 4.90 -4.64
C ALA A 164 -1.07 6.17 -4.64
N GLU A 165 -0.09 6.27 -3.75
CA GLU A 165 0.85 7.39 -3.67
C GLU A 165 1.72 7.48 -4.93
N PHE A 166 2.18 6.35 -5.47
CA PHE A 166 2.93 6.31 -6.73
C PHE A 166 2.09 6.86 -7.90
N ARG A 167 0.83 6.37 -8.05
CA ARG A 167 -0.06 6.87 -9.10
C ARG A 167 -0.37 8.35 -8.94
N LEU A 168 -0.59 8.83 -7.71
CA LEU A 168 -0.80 10.25 -7.43
C LEU A 168 0.44 11.07 -7.79
N LEU A 169 1.63 10.65 -7.36
CA LEU A 169 2.88 11.32 -7.70
C LEU A 169 3.07 11.39 -9.21
N LYS A 170 2.91 10.25 -9.92
CA LYS A 170 2.98 10.20 -11.37
C LYS A 170 1.99 11.15 -12.03
N THR A 171 0.71 11.11 -11.64
CA THR A 171 -0.32 11.96 -12.22
C THR A 171 -0.05 13.44 -11.98
N LEU A 172 0.32 13.82 -10.76
CA LEU A 172 0.58 15.21 -10.42
C LEU A 172 1.84 15.75 -11.11
N SER A 173 2.91 14.95 -11.19
CA SER A 173 4.17 15.36 -11.78
C SER A 173 4.20 15.32 -13.30
N SER A 174 3.27 14.59 -13.95
CA SER A 174 3.20 14.52 -15.42
C SER A 174 2.82 15.86 -16.07
N GLU A 175 2.09 16.72 -15.36
CA GLU A 175 1.69 18.04 -15.85
C GLU A 175 1.90 19.10 -14.74
N PRO A 176 3.15 19.54 -14.51
CA PRO A 176 3.47 20.53 -13.48
C PRO A 176 2.66 21.83 -13.65
N GLY A 177 2.18 22.39 -12.55
CA GLY A 177 1.35 23.59 -12.55
C GLY A 177 -0.14 23.34 -12.84
N LYS A 178 -0.51 22.20 -13.41
CA LYS A 178 -1.93 21.86 -13.64
C LYS A 178 -2.60 21.50 -12.32
N VAL A 179 -3.83 21.99 -12.15
CA VAL A 179 -4.68 21.65 -11.01
C VAL A 179 -5.50 20.41 -11.37
N PHE A 180 -5.33 19.35 -10.61
CA PHE A 180 -6.13 18.13 -10.69
C PHE A 180 -7.20 18.17 -9.60
N SER A 181 -8.47 18.04 -9.97
CA SER A 181 -9.55 17.90 -9.00
C SER A 181 -9.44 16.57 -8.23
N ARG A 182 -10.05 16.49 -7.04
CA ARG A 182 -10.09 15.25 -6.27
C ARG A 182 -10.71 14.10 -7.05
N GLU A 183 -11.78 14.39 -7.78
CA GLU A 183 -12.45 13.44 -8.67
C GLU A 183 -11.54 12.95 -9.80
N MET A 184 -10.80 13.84 -10.45
CA MET A 184 -9.82 13.46 -11.48
C MET A 184 -8.73 12.54 -10.89
N LEU A 185 -8.19 12.89 -9.73
CA LEU A 185 -7.16 12.09 -9.06
C LEU A 185 -7.72 10.71 -8.64
N LEU A 186 -8.96 10.67 -8.18
CA LEU A 186 -9.64 9.44 -7.81
C LEU A 186 -9.78 8.50 -9.01
N ASN A 187 -10.21 9.02 -10.15
CA ASN A 187 -10.36 8.26 -11.39
C ASN A 187 -9.02 7.70 -11.91
N HIS A 188 -7.90 8.41 -11.67
CA HIS A 188 -6.56 7.90 -12.03
C HIS A 188 -6.01 6.86 -11.04
N LEU A 189 -6.53 6.83 -9.81
CA LEU A 189 -6.12 5.85 -8.81
C LEU A 189 -6.77 4.48 -9.02
N TYR A 190 -8.02 4.48 -9.45
CA TYR A 190 -8.85 3.28 -9.50
C TYR A 190 -9.46 3.12 -10.87
N ASP A 191 -9.00 2.12 -11.63
CA ASP A 191 -9.50 1.79 -12.98
C ASP A 191 -10.89 1.15 -12.99
N ASP A 192 -11.45 0.82 -11.81
CA ASP A 192 -12.78 0.26 -11.63
C ASP A 192 -13.76 1.30 -11.09
N TYR A 193 -15.03 1.18 -11.45
CA TYR A 193 -16.19 1.95 -10.96
C TYR A 193 -16.45 1.75 -9.45
N ARG A 194 -15.48 2.13 -8.61
CA ARG A 194 -15.59 2.01 -7.16
C ARG A 194 -16.05 3.34 -6.58
N VAL A 195 -17.04 3.28 -5.71
CA VAL A 195 -17.51 4.44 -4.93
C VAL A 195 -16.47 4.73 -3.84
N VAL A 196 -15.50 5.58 -4.17
CA VAL A 196 -14.48 6.04 -3.21
C VAL A 196 -14.69 7.53 -2.97
N THR A 197 -14.59 8.00 -1.73
CA THR A 197 -14.86 9.39 -1.38
C THR A 197 -13.65 10.30 -1.62
N ASP A 198 -13.89 11.59 -1.88
CA ASP A 198 -12.86 12.63 -2.09
C ASP A 198 -11.84 12.73 -0.93
N ARG A 199 -12.23 12.36 0.29
CA ARG A 199 -11.36 12.39 1.48
C ARG A 199 -10.19 11.41 1.39
N THR A 200 -10.31 10.35 0.61
CA THR A 200 -9.23 9.38 0.38
C THR A 200 -8.02 10.04 -0.29
N ILE A 201 -8.28 10.95 -1.25
CA ILE A 201 -7.21 11.69 -1.92
C ILE A 201 -6.41 12.54 -0.94
N ASP A 202 -7.10 13.28 -0.05
CA ASP A 202 -6.44 14.16 0.92
C ASP A 202 -5.49 13.40 1.84
N THR A 203 -5.84 12.17 2.21
CA THR A 203 -5.02 11.28 3.03
C THR A 203 -3.77 10.80 2.28
N HIS A 204 -3.93 10.32 1.05
CA HIS A 204 -2.79 9.90 0.24
C HIS A 204 -1.85 11.07 -0.06
N ILE A 205 -2.38 12.26 -0.34
CA ILE A 205 -1.58 13.48 -0.52
C ILE A 205 -0.80 13.84 0.73
N LYS A 206 -1.43 13.76 1.92
CA LYS A 206 -0.74 14.02 3.20
C LYS A 206 0.42 13.05 3.42
N ASN A 207 0.20 11.76 3.19
CA ASN A 207 1.22 10.75 3.33
C ASN A 207 2.35 10.92 2.31
N LEU A 208 2.02 11.20 1.06
CA LEU A 208 2.99 11.47 -0.01
C LEU A 208 3.85 12.70 0.31
N ARG A 209 3.24 13.80 0.79
CA ARG A 209 3.98 14.98 1.26
C ARG A 209 4.98 14.62 2.34
N ARG A 210 4.56 13.92 3.38
CA ARG A 210 5.42 13.50 4.48
C ARG A 210 6.63 12.70 4.00
N LYS A 211 6.45 11.82 3.00
CA LYS A 211 7.53 11.01 2.44
C LYS A 211 8.50 11.85 1.59
N LEU A 212 8.00 12.82 0.86
CA LEU A 212 8.83 13.78 0.12
C LEU A 212 9.60 14.71 1.06
N GLU A 213 8.94 15.26 2.07
CA GLU A 213 9.53 16.16 3.08
C GLU A 213 10.59 15.45 3.95
N ALA A 214 10.51 14.13 4.11
CA ALA A 214 11.53 13.34 4.81
C ALA A 214 12.87 13.28 4.05
N LEU A 215 12.86 13.47 2.73
CA LEU A 215 14.03 13.43 1.87
C LEU A 215 14.55 14.83 1.49
N ASP A 216 13.71 15.84 1.60
CA ASP A 216 14.07 17.20 1.25
C ASP A 216 13.42 18.20 2.21
N SER A 217 14.23 19.11 2.76
CA SER A 217 13.77 20.15 3.68
C SER A 217 13.08 21.33 2.96
N GLU A 218 12.94 21.27 1.64
CA GLU A 218 12.23 22.28 0.88
C GLU A 218 10.70 22.17 1.03
N PRO A 219 9.94 23.26 0.84
CA PRO A 219 8.49 23.26 1.02
C PRO A 219 7.81 22.29 0.05
N SER A 220 6.75 21.68 0.53
CA SER A 220 5.95 20.65 -0.18
C SER A 220 5.70 20.99 -1.65
N PHE A 221 6.20 20.15 -2.55
CA PHE A 221 6.01 20.26 -4.01
C PHE A 221 4.55 20.04 -4.46
N ILE A 222 3.71 19.53 -3.57
CA ILE A 222 2.28 19.34 -3.85
C ILE A 222 1.50 20.43 -3.13
N ARG A 223 0.92 21.37 -3.87
CA ARG A 223 0.09 22.44 -3.30
C ARG A 223 -1.40 22.16 -3.42
N ALA A 224 -2.12 22.44 -2.33
CA ALA A 224 -3.57 22.47 -2.34
C ALA A 224 -4.06 23.79 -2.96
N VAL A 225 -4.98 23.69 -3.92
CA VAL A 225 -5.72 24.83 -4.47
C VAL A 225 -7.11 24.79 -3.87
N TYR A 226 -7.42 25.79 -3.03
CA TYR A 226 -8.66 25.81 -2.25
C TYR A 226 -9.91 25.60 -3.14
N GLY A 227 -10.74 24.65 -2.76
CA GLY A 227 -11.97 24.30 -3.48
C GLY A 227 -11.77 23.60 -4.85
N MET A 228 -10.54 23.48 -5.36
CA MET A 228 -10.28 22.94 -6.70
C MET A 228 -9.54 21.59 -6.68
N GLY A 229 -8.55 21.39 -5.81
CA GLY A 229 -7.80 20.15 -5.76
C GLY A 229 -6.31 20.35 -5.43
N TYR A 230 -5.43 19.65 -6.17
CA TYR A 230 -3.99 19.64 -5.93
C TYR A 230 -3.21 19.86 -7.22
N ARG A 231 -2.01 20.45 -7.12
CA ARG A 231 -1.06 20.60 -8.23
C ARG A 231 0.36 20.33 -7.78
N TRP A 232 1.21 19.95 -8.72
CA TRP A 232 2.65 19.83 -8.56
C TRP A 232 3.32 21.15 -8.91
N GLU A 233 4.22 21.66 -8.04
CA GLU A 233 4.90 22.96 -8.21
C GLU A 233 6.43 22.84 -8.37
N ALA A 234 7.00 21.66 -8.55
CA ALA A 234 8.44 21.57 -8.82
C ALA A 234 8.78 22.12 -10.22
N ASP A 235 9.94 22.75 -10.34
CA ASP A 235 10.42 23.29 -11.60
C ASP A 235 10.58 22.19 -12.67
N ILE A 236 10.19 22.54 -13.92
CA ILE A 236 10.19 21.62 -15.09
C ILE A 236 11.62 21.12 -15.43
N SER A 237 12.67 21.81 -14.99
CA SER A 237 14.08 21.38 -15.10
C SER A 237 14.41 20.11 -14.29
N THR A 238 13.42 19.53 -13.67
CA THR A 238 13.51 18.53 -12.60
C THR A 238 12.95 17.17 -13.00
N ILE A 239 12.27 17.05 -14.17
CA ILE A 239 11.63 15.83 -14.63
C ILE A 239 12.35 15.34 -15.90
N VAL A 240 12.94 14.16 -15.83
CA VAL A 240 13.51 13.40 -16.98
C VAL A 240 12.85 12.03 -17.05
#